data_2141a7847a2714c47b264c4efa4e2af5
#
_entry.id   2141a7847a2714c47b264c4efa4e2af5
#
_cell.length_a   1.000
_cell.length_b   1.000
_cell.length_c   1.000
_cell.angle_alpha   90.00
_cell.angle_beta   90.00
_cell.angle_gamma   90.00
#
_symmetry.space_group_name_H-M   'P 1'
#
loop_
_entity.id
_entity.type
_entity.pdbx_description
1 polymer ?
#
loop_
_entity_poly.entity_id
_entity_poly.type
_entity_poly.pdbx_seq_one_letter_code
_entity_poly.pdbx_strand_id
1 'polypeptide(L)'
;MRRPATLRSLVAELRRTLVEESMNAMRAEDAQQEDTQQNGAQMHNAPEEDTLTPEASAYRLDAASRTLARLANAQAPGAAPDEWWGLLPLSSTELLFAHRLTDHAELDENHGEDGEEQAENPAESPGRRTITLSPSRLETIHSSPLDWLGSAARAEAQTDLSRSLGTLVHAIAEEYPTGTLEELQTALDERISSLGVPARKEDETDEEYRERVPWESYALYERAKRMILRLSYYYRQHMGDAGWQNLGVEGSFAVRVPVPFDPAGEVGELDALLTGRVDRLEGTAPAEDGTRRYAIVDLKTGKSKPTGSEMETHPQLAAYQIAVEAGAGEQLEERYRAEAAALETGEPLPDARPQELEYTGYTGQSAGAALVQLGTSGVNDESKTRLQVQPALTEHDSWAAELVQHAAELIAGSQVQARHRESGYGCRLPEICPICTRGRQVTQP
;
A
#
# COMPACT_ATOMS: atom_id res chain seq x y z
N MET A 1 22.86 -26.54 -9.04
CA MET A 1 23.37 -26.11 -7.70
C MET A 1 24.78 -25.56 -7.85
N ARG A 2 24.99 -24.28 -7.53
CA ARG A 2 26.35 -23.71 -7.42
C ARG A 2 26.93 -24.18 -6.09
N ARG A 3 28.11 -24.78 -6.09
CA ARG A 3 28.80 -25.17 -4.87
C ARG A 3 29.16 -23.91 -4.07
N PRO A 4 28.86 -23.83 -2.77
CA PRO A 4 29.26 -22.69 -1.96
C PRO A 4 30.80 -22.59 -1.94
N ALA A 5 31.32 -21.41 -2.29
CA ALA A 5 32.74 -21.17 -2.43
C ALA A 5 33.47 -20.95 -1.08
N THR A 6 32.73 -20.72 0.00
CA THR A 6 33.24 -20.41 1.34
C THR A 6 32.43 -21.11 2.43
N LEU A 7 33.06 -21.32 3.61
CA LEU A 7 32.37 -21.85 4.79
C LEU A 7 31.13 -20.99 5.18
N ARG A 8 31.24 -19.67 5.09
CA ARG A 8 30.12 -18.74 5.34
C ARG A 8 28.99 -18.96 4.36
N SER A 9 29.25 -19.15 3.08
CA SER A 9 28.26 -19.45 2.07
C SER A 9 27.53 -20.77 2.34
N LEU A 10 28.28 -21.79 2.80
CA LEU A 10 27.70 -23.07 3.18
C LEU A 10 26.79 -22.96 4.39
N VAL A 11 27.22 -22.26 5.45
CA VAL A 11 26.39 -22.01 6.64
C VAL A 11 25.10 -21.25 6.24
N ALA A 12 25.21 -20.19 5.41
CA ALA A 12 24.06 -19.42 4.95
C ALA A 12 23.08 -20.26 4.12
N GLU A 13 23.58 -21.15 3.27
CA GLU A 13 22.75 -22.06 2.48
C GLU A 13 22.03 -23.09 3.36
N LEU A 14 22.72 -23.68 4.32
CA LEU A 14 22.12 -24.63 5.26
C LEU A 14 21.04 -23.98 6.14
N ARG A 15 21.28 -22.75 6.62
CA ARG A 15 20.29 -21.98 7.37
C ARG A 15 19.05 -21.66 6.53
N ARG A 16 19.24 -21.29 5.26
CA ARG A 16 18.14 -21.06 4.32
C ARG A 16 17.32 -22.33 4.11
N THR A 17 17.98 -23.46 3.88
CA THR A 17 17.31 -24.76 3.74
C THR A 17 16.48 -25.09 4.98
N LEU A 18 17.00 -24.82 6.18
CA LEU A 18 16.25 -25.02 7.43
C LEU A 18 14.95 -24.20 7.45
N VAL A 19 15.03 -22.92 7.12
CA VAL A 19 13.86 -22.01 7.12
C VAL A 19 12.86 -22.43 6.05
N GLU A 20 13.30 -22.64 4.82
CA GLU A 20 12.44 -23.03 3.68
C GLU A 20 11.70 -24.35 3.96
N GLU A 21 12.42 -25.39 4.42
CA GLU A 21 11.79 -26.69 4.67
C GLU A 21 10.90 -26.66 5.92
N SER A 22 11.23 -25.86 6.95
CA SER A 22 10.34 -25.67 8.09
C SER A 22 9.06 -24.95 7.70
N MET A 23 9.14 -23.94 6.88
CA MET A 23 7.93 -23.22 6.37
C MET A 23 7.07 -24.13 5.48
N ASN A 24 7.70 -24.97 4.66
CA ASN A 24 6.97 -25.94 3.83
C ASN A 24 6.25 -26.99 4.69
N ALA A 25 6.88 -27.44 5.79
CA ALA A 25 6.26 -28.35 6.73
C ALA A 25 5.04 -27.73 7.42
N MET A 26 5.15 -26.47 7.88
CA MET A 26 4.03 -25.74 8.51
C MET A 26 2.86 -25.55 7.52
N ARG A 27 3.14 -25.14 6.29
CA ARG A 27 2.10 -24.99 5.24
C ARG A 27 1.40 -26.32 4.92
N ALA A 28 2.14 -27.43 4.95
CA ALA A 28 1.56 -28.76 4.73
C ALA A 28 0.66 -29.21 5.90
N GLU A 29 1.00 -28.83 7.14
CA GLU A 29 0.18 -29.08 8.32
C GLU A 29 -1.10 -28.23 8.29
N ASP A 30 -1.02 -26.96 7.94
CA ASP A 30 -2.17 -26.05 7.78
C ASP A 30 -3.14 -26.56 6.70
N ALA A 31 -2.61 -26.95 5.53
CA ALA A 31 -3.42 -27.51 4.44
C ALA A 31 -4.12 -28.83 4.84
N GLN A 32 -3.50 -29.66 5.68
CA GLN A 32 -4.12 -30.88 6.19
C GLN A 32 -5.23 -30.60 7.24
N GLN A 33 -5.14 -29.50 7.98
CA GLN A 33 -6.17 -29.08 8.92
C GLN A 33 -7.40 -28.51 8.20
N GLU A 34 -7.19 -27.78 7.10
CA GLU A 34 -8.28 -27.27 6.25
C GLU A 34 -9.03 -28.41 5.52
N ASP A 35 -8.32 -29.40 4.99
CA ASP A 35 -8.94 -30.57 4.34
C ASP A 35 -9.77 -31.45 5.30
N THR A 36 -9.44 -31.43 6.57
CA THR A 36 -10.19 -32.17 7.61
C THR A 36 -11.50 -31.48 7.97
N GLN A 37 -11.65 -30.19 7.70
CA GLN A 37 -12.89 -29.43 7.94
C GLN A 37 -13.81 -29.35 6.73
N GLN A 38 -13.32 -29.64 5.52
CA GLN A 38 -14.11 -29.64 4.28
C GLN A 38 -14.26 -31.06 3.72
N ASN A 39 -15.17 -31.84 4.28
CA ASN A 39 -15.61 -33.09 3.67
C ASN A 39 -16.52 -32.79 2.47
N GLY A 40 -15.99 -32.90 1.27
CA GLY A 40 -16.73 -33.19 0.06
C GLY A 40 -16.85 -32.10 -1.00
N ALA A 41 -15.81 -31.88 -1.79
CA ALA A 41 -15.98 -31.46 -3.21
C ALA A 41 -14.68 -31.69 -4.01
N GLN A 42 -14.80 -32.50 -5.01
CA GLN A 42 -14.05 -32.72 -6.25
C GLN A 42 -12.67 -32.09 -6.48
N MET A 43 -11.74 -33.02 -6.74
CA MET A 43 -10.42 -32.79 -7.35
C MET A 43 -10.46 -31.86 -8.57
N HIS A 44 -9.74 -30.76 -8.50
CA HIS A 44 -9.24 -30.06 -9.68
C HIS A 44 -7.71 -30.17 -9.70
N ASN A 45 -7.19 -30.69 -10.83
CA ASN A 45 -5.79 -30.79 -11.14
C ASN A 45 -5.14 -29.41 -11.18
N ALA A 46 -4.35 -29.09 -10.18
CA ALA A 46 -3.36 -28.00 -10.24
C ALA A 46 -2.11 -28.53 -11.00
N PRO A 47 -1.39 -27.69 -11.76
CA PRO A 47 -0.16 -28.09 -12.43
C PRO A 47 0.90 -28.46 -11.38
N GLU A 48 1.59 -29.58 -11.61
CA GLU A 48 2.76 -30.03 -10.86
C GLU A 48 3.90 -29.01 -11.02
N GLU A 49 3.97 -28.01 -10.17
CA GLU A 49 5.22 -27.32 -9.88
C GLU A 49 6.06 -28.25 -9.00
N ASP A 50 7.35 -28.28 -9.24
CA ASP A 50 8.46 -29.09 -8.65
C ASP A 50 8.47 -29.09 -7.10
N THR A 51 7.33 -29.39 -6.46
CA THR A 51 7.18 -29.51 -5.02
C THR A 51 7.80 -30.84 -4.59
N LEU A 52 8.89 -30.74 -3.83
CA LEU A 52 9.52 -31.90 -3.20
C LEU A 52 8.47 -32.68 -2.38
N THR A 53 8.55 -34.00 -2.45
CA THR A 53 7.69 -34.83 -1.58
C THR A 53 7.96 -34.50 -0.10
N PRO A 54 6.96 -34.62 0.80
CA PRO A 54 7.15 -34.39 2.24
C PRO A 54 8.32 -35.15 2.84
N GLU A 55 8.59 -36.37 2.36
CA GLU A 55 9.73 -37.18 2.79
C GLU A 55 11.08 -36.58 2.33
N ALA A 56 11.14 -36.04 1.12
CA ALA A 56 12.34 -35.39 0.61
C ALA A 56 12.62 -34.06 1.36
N SER A 57 11.59 -33.32 1.72
CA SER A 57 11.68 -32.10 2.53
C SER A 57 12.19 -32.44 3.94
N ALA A 58 11.60 -33.42 4.62
CA ALA A 58 12.04 -33.88 5.93
C ALA A 58 13.50 -34.37 5.93
N TYR A 59 13.93 -35.08 4.88
CA TYR A 59 15.32 -35.52 4.74
C TYR A 59 16.28 -34.33 4.57
N ARG A 60 15.93 -33.33 3.79
CA ARG A 60 16.74 -32.12 3.60
C ARG A 60 16.84 -31.30 4.89
N LEU A 61 15.76 -31.17 5.64
CA LEU A 61 15.72 -30.51 6.94
C LEU A 61 16.65 -31.20 7.95
N ASP A 62 16.58 -32.52 8.05
CA ASP A 62 17.41 -33.31 8.95
C ASP A 62 18.91 -33.25 8.54
N ALA A 63 19.19 -33.35 7.27
CA ALA A 63 20.59 -33.27 6.75
C ALA A 63 21.19 -31.86 7.00
N ALA A 64 20.41 -30.79 6.80
CA ALA A 64 20.85 -29.43 7.06
C ALA A 64 21.09 -29.21 8.57
N SER A 65 20.17 -29.66 9.42
CA SER A 65 20.27 -29.57 10.87
C SER A 65 21.51 -30.28 11.42
N ARG A 66 21.72 -31.50 11.01
CA ARG A 66 22.94 -32.29 11.42
C ARG A 66 24.23 -31.63 10.95
N THR A 67 24.25 -31.09 9.74
CA THR A 67 25.42 -30.43 9.20
C THR A 67 25.74 -29.15 9.95
N LEU A 68 24.73 -28.34 10.23
CA LEU A 68 24.88 -27.12 11.06
C LEU A 68 25.33 -27.44 12.47
N ALA A 69 24.79 -28.48 13.11
CA ALA A 69 25.24 -28.92 14.43
C ALA A 69 26.73 -29.33 14.45
N ARG A 70 27.20 -30.00 13.39
CA ARG A 70 28.63 -30.34 13.26
C ARG A 70 29.51 -29.10 13.06
N LEU A 71 29.02 -28.14 12.27
CA LEU A 71 29.72 -26.87 12.04
C LEU A 71 29.76 -26.01 13.30
N ALA A 72 28.67 -25.99 14.07
CA ALA A 72 28.58 -25.29 15.36
C ALA A 72 29.55 -25.91 16.39
N ASN A 73 29.62 -27.23 16.48
CA ASN A 73 30.61 -27.94 17.33
C ASN A 73 32.06 -27.67 16.91
N ALA A 74 32.28 -27.40 15.63
CA ALA A 74 33.56 -26.98 15.09
C ALA A 74 33.82 -25.46 15.17
N GLN A 75 32.96 -24.74 15.87
CA GLN A 75 33.01 -23.28 16.05
C GLN A 75 33.06 -22.51 14.71
N ALA A 76 32.35 -22.99 13.69
CA ALA A 76 32.22 -22.29 12.44
C ALA A 76 31.30 -21.08 12.63
N PRO A 77 31.74 -19.84 12.30
CA PRO A 77 30.97 -18.63 12.54
C PRO A 77 29.58 -18.67 11.88
N GLY A 78 28.55 -18.34 12.62
CA GLY A 78 27.15 -18.32 12.20
C GLY A 78 26.47 -19.68 12.13
N ALA A 79 27.13 -20.77 12.54
CA ALA A 79 26.56 -22.11 12.53
C ALA A 79 25.74 -22.41 13.79
N ALA A 80 26.12 -21.86 14.93
CA ALA A 80 25.44 -22.08 16.19
C ALA A 80 24.13 -21.26 16.25
N PRO A 81 23.02 -21.83 16.78
CA PRO A 81 21.73 -21.13 16.87
C PRO A 81 21.78 -19.83 17.69
N ASP A 82 22.60 -19.74 18.70
CA ASP A 82 22.83 -18.56 19.53
C ASP A 82 23.52 -17.40 18.76
N GLU A 83 24.11 -17.68 17.62
CA GLU A 83 24.64 -16.67 16.70
C GLU A 83 23.59 -16.23 15.63
N TRP A 84 22.38 -16.80 15.66
CA TRP A 84 21.37 -16.50 14.64
C TRP A 84 20.52 -15.31 15.05
N TRP A 85 20.50 -14.30 14.19
CA TRP A 85 19.57 -13.19 14.31
C TRP A 85 18.13 -13.72 14.32
N GLY A 86 17.31 -13.26 15.23
CA GLY A 86 15.92 -13.72 15.37
C GLY A 86 15.72 -14.88 16.34
N LEU A 87 16.80 -15.60 16.74
CA LEU A 87 16.76 -16.54 17.86
C LEU A 87 17.40 -15.97 19.13
N LEU A 88 18.05 -14.82 19.01
CA LEU A 88 18.56 -14.09 20.19
C LEU A 88 17.40 -13.51 20.99
N PRO A 89 17.54 -13.42 22.33
CA PRO A 89 16.58 -12.69 23.14
C PRO A 89 16.36 -11.29 22.57
N LEU A 90 15.13 -10.82 22.60
CA LEU A 90 14.83 -9.44 22.19
C LEU A 90 15.63 -8.48 23.07
N SER A 91 16.19 -7.45 22.46
CA SER A 91 16.92 -6.37 23.18
C SER A 91 15.98 -5.58 24.09
N SER A 92 14.71 -5.52 23.74
CA SER A 92 13.65 -4.91 24.52
C SER A 92 12.32 -5.59 24.20
N THR A 93 11.42 -5.63 25.17
CA THR A 93 10.00 -6.01 25.02
C THR A 93 9.10 -4.76 25.05
N GLU A 94 9.70 -3.56 25.12
CA GLU A 94 8.96 -2.32 25.06
C GLU A 94 8.26 -2.17 23.70
N LEU A 95 7.09 -1.54 23.73
CA LEU A 95 6.32 -1.27 22.51
C LEU A 95 7.11 -0.34 21.57
N LEU A 96 7.04 -0.58 20.28
CA LEU A 96 7.74 0.23 19.28
C LEU A 96 7.35 1.73 19.36
N PHE A 97 6.12 2.01 19.75
CA PHE A 97 5.51 3.35 19.77
C PHE A 97 4.80 3.64 21.11
N ALA A 98 5.37 3.24 22.24
CA ALA A 98 4.76 3.35 23.58
C ALA A 98 4.24 4.76 23.97
N HIS A 99 4.77 5.81 23.38
CA HIS A 99 4.46 7.21 23.73
C HIS A 99 3.71 8.01 22.65
N ARG A 100 3.44 7.44 21.48
CA ARG A 100 2.79 8.17 20.38
C ARG A 100 1.36 7.74 20.06
N LEU A 101 0.82 6.79 20.80
CA LEU A 101 -0.51 6.24 20.50
C LEU A 101 -1.66 7.10 21.05
N THR A 102 -1.35 8.12 21.85
CA THR A 102 -2.33 9.02 22.48
C THR A 102 -2.37 10.43 21.89
N ASP A 103 -1.39 10.83 21.07
CA ASP A 103 -1.34 12.21 20.55
C ASP A 103 -1.76 12.25 19.06
N HIS A 104 -3.01 12.63 18.84
CA HIS A 104 -3.58 12.90 17.51
C HIS A 104 -3.10 14.21 16.85
N ALA A 105 -2.13 14.94 17.44
CA ALA A 105 -1.87 16.33 17.08
C ALA A 105 -0.68 16.60 16.13
N GLU A 106 0.11 15.61 15.67
CA GLU A 106 1.34 15.92 14.93
C GLU A 106 1.52 15.12 13.64
N LEU A 107 0.61 15.21 12.68
CA LEU A 107 0.90 14.84 11.28
C LEU A 107 0.52 15.94 10.27
N ASP A 108 0.31 17.18 10.72
CA ASP A 108 0.17 18.34 9.84
C ASP A 108 1.33 19.32 10.05
N GLU A 109 2.52 18.97 9.56
CA GLU A 109 3.65 19.91 9.47
C GLU A 109 3.48 20.84 8.25
N ASN A 110 2.40 21.61 8.18
CA ASN A 110 2.32 22.79 7.31
C ASN A 110 1.20 23.77 7.72
N HIS A 111 1.19 24.24 8.98
CA HIS A 111 0.53 25.51 9.27
C HIS A 111 1.25 26.24 10.38
N GLY A 112 1.49 27.52 10.11
CA GLY A 112 2.27 28.45 10.88
C GLY A 112 1.80 28.64 12.33
N GLU A 113 2.75 29.06 13.11
CA GLU A 113 2.60 29.59 14.45
C GLU A 113 1.49 30.63 14.50
N ASP A 114 0.45 30.35 15.26
CA ASP A 114 -0.28 31.29 16.13
C ASP A 114 -1.68 30.72 16.47
N GLY A 115 -1.90 30.43 17.75
CA GLY A 115 -3.26 30.20 18.28
C GLY A 115 -3.39 29.02 19.23
N GLU A 116 -3.09 29.27 20.51
CA GLU A 116 -3.54 28.43 21.61
C GLU A 116 -5.07 28.44 21.69
N GLU A 117 -5.74 27.45 21.12
CA GLU A 117 -7.09 27.06 21.51
C GLU A 117 -7.09 25.56 21.84
N GLN A 118 -7.33 25.30 23.11
CA GLN A 118 -7.57 23.97 23.67
C GLN A 118 -8.82 23.37 22.97
N ALA A 119 -8.61 22.54 21.96
CA ALA A 119 -9.68 21.70 21.43
C ALA A 119 -9.94 20.57 22.43
N GLU A 120 -11.09 20.63 23.09
CA GLU A 120 -11.64 19.52 23.88
C GLU A 120 -11.76 18.28 22.96
N ASN A 121 -10.97 17.24 23.26
CA ASN A 121 -11.04 15.94 22.61
C ASN A 121 -12.46 15.35 22.75
N PRO A 122 -13.09 14.84 21.68
CA PRO A 122 -14.27 14.03 21.82
C PRO A 122 -13.92 12.76 22.60
N ALA A 123 -14.68 12.49 23.64
CA ALA A 123 -14.54 11.49 24.66
C ALA A 123 -13.86 10.19 24.21
N GLU A 124 -12.58 10.03 24.52
CA GLU A 124 -11.93 8.74 24.58
C GLU A 124 -12.59 7.92 25.68
N SER A 125 -13.19 6.81 25.32
CA SER A 125 -13.60 5.80 26.30
C SER A 125 -12.34 5.35 27.01
N PRO A 126 -12.25 5.44 28.34
CA PRO A 126 -11.02 5.14 29.07
C PRO A 126 -10.64 3.67 28.82
N GLY A 127 -9.49 3.46 28.19
CA GLY A 127 -8.89 2.14 27.98
C GLY A 127 -8.81 1.65 26.53
N ARG A 128 -9.32 2.41 25.52
CA ARG A 128 -9.28 1.99 24.10
C ARG A 128 -8.11 2.66 23.39
N ARG A 129 -7.22 1.86 22.79
CA ARG A 129 -6.06 2.33 22.01
C ARG A 129 -6.45 2.43 20.54
N THR A 130 -5.96 3.45 19.85
CA THR A 130 -6.25 3.66 18.43
C THR A 130 -4.96 3.78 17.63
N ILE A 131 -4.83 2.99 16.56
CA ILE A 131 -3.71 3.02 15.62
C ILE A 131 -4.17 3.65 14.31
N THR A 132 -3.61 4.80 13.96
CA THR A 132 -3.93 5.45 12.69
C THR A 132 -3.16 4.82 11.52
N LEU A 133 -3.90 4.42 10.49
CA LEU A 133 -3.42 3.79 9.27
C LEU A 133 -3.89 4.56 8.04
N SER A 134 -3.03 4.69 7.02
CA SER A 134 -3.47 5.11 5.69
C SER A 134 -3.43 3.94 4.70
N PRO A 135 -4.22 3.96 3.62
CA PRO A 135 -4.20 2.91 2.60
C PRO A 135 -2.80 2.62 2.02
N SER A 136 -2.02 3.67 1.74
CA SER A 136 -0.64 3.54 1.25
C SER A 136 0.32 2.99 2.31
N ARG A 137 0.10 3.34 3.59
CA ARG A 137 0.86 2.78 4.72
C ARG A 137 0.55 1.30 4.89
N LEU A 138 -0.71 0.90 4.77
CA LEU A 138 -1.12 -0.51 4.80
C LEU A 138 -0.42 -1.33 3.70
N GLU A 139 -0.36 -0.81 2.47
CA GLU A 139 0.39 -1.44 1.38
C GLU A 139 1.88 -1.59 1.73
N THR A 140 2.50 -0.57 2.31
CA THR A 140 3.92 -0.62 2.70
C THR A 140 4.16 -1.63 3.81
N ILE A 141 3.33 -1.66 4.85
CA ILE A 141 3.42 -2.61 5.97
C ILE A 141 3.28 -4.04 5.45
N HIS A 142 2.27 -4.29 4.62
CA HIS A 142 2.03 -5.62 4.07
C HIS A 142 3.19 -6.11 3.19
N SER A 143 3.75 -5.22 2.36
CA SER A 143 4.83 -5.58 1.44
C SER A 143 6.19 -5.69 2.11
N SER A 144 6.49 -4.82 3.07
CA SER A 144 7.76 -4.78 3.80
C SER A 144 7.60 -4.03 5.12
N PRO A 145 7.31 -4.74 6.24
CA PRO A 145 7.23 -4.11 7.56
C PRO A 145 8.50 -3.34 7.94
N LEU A 146 9.66 -3.82 7.48
CA LEU A 146 10.95 -3.15 7.75
C LEU A 146 11.08 -1.82 7.00
N ASP A 147 10.65 -1.74 5.73
CA ASP A 147 10.63 -0.49 4.98
C ASP A 147 9.67 0.52 5.62
N TRP A 148 8.50 0.05 6.09
CA TRP A 148 7.59 0.87 6.86
C TRP A 148 8.24 1.42 8.14
N LEU A 149 8.92 0.57 8.94
CA LEU A 149 9.63 1.01 10.15
C LEU A 149 10.70 2.05 9.82
N GLY A 150 11.45 1.85 8.72
CA GLY A 150 12.45 2.82 8.24
C GLY A 150 11.82 4.17 7.91
N SER A 151 10.67 4.18 7.23
CA SER A 151 9.92 5.39 6.92
C SER A 151 9.40 6.08 8.20
N ALA A 152 8.83 5.30 9.13
CA ALA A 152 8.35 5.81 10.41
C ALA A 152 9.47 6.40 11.28
N ALA A 153 10.70 5.85 11.17
CA ALA A 153 11.90 6.38 11.80
C ALA A 153 12.54 7.58 11.06
N ARG A 154 11.89 8.10 10.01
CA ARG A 154 12.41 9.17 9.13
C ARG A 154 13.80 8.83 8.51
N ALA A 155 14.04 7.56 8.24
CA ALA A 155 15.27 7.07 7.59
C ALA A 155 15.21 7.14 6.06
N GLU A 156 14.33 7.98 5.48
CA GLU A 156 14.15 8.11 4.04
C GLU A 156 15.11 9.11 3.41
N ALA A 157 15.49 8.83 2.16
CA ALA A 157 16.26 9.74 1.33
C ALA A 157 15.38 10.90 0.83
N GLN A 158 16.04 12.01 0.44
CA GLN A 158 15.39 13.23 -0.04
C GLN A 158 14.40 13.01 -1.19
N THR A 159 13.41 13.90 -1.27
CA THR A 159 12.32 13.92 -2.27
C THR A 159 12.87 14.01 -3.69
N ASP A 160 12.45 13.09 -4.57
CA ASP A 160 12.85 13.03 -5.99
C ASP A 160 11.88 13.89 -6.87
N LEU A 161 12.40 14.46 -7.95
CA LEU A 161 11.63 15.15 -9.01
C LEU A 161 10.44 14.31 -9.54
N SER A 162 10.53 12.98 -9.44
CA SER A 162 9.43 12.08 -9.78
C SER A 162 8.18 12.27 -8.92
N ARG A 163 8.34 12.57 -7.63
CA ARG A 163 7.21 12.86 -6.71
C ARG A 163 6.55 14.17 -7.07
N SER A 164 7.37 15.21 -7.37
CA SER A 164 6.86 16.52 -7.77
C SER A 164 6.04 16.46 -9.06
N LEU A 165 6.44 15.62 -10.03
CA LEU A 165 5.66 15.40 -11.25
C LEU A 165 4.34 14.67 -10.93
N GLY A 166 4.36 13.68 -10.03
CA GLY A 166 3.15 13.01 -9.57
C GLY A 166 2.17 14.00 -8.98
N THR A 167 2.62 14.83 -8.05
CA THR A 167 1.79 15.87 -7.41
C THR A 167 1.16 16.83 -8.43
N LEU A 168 1.92 17.23 -9.46
CA LEU A 168 1.38 18.10 -10.52
C LEU A 168 0.26 17.41 -11.29
N VAL A 169 0.43 16.14 -11.66
CA VAL A 169 -0.60 15.38 -12.40
C VAL A 169 -1.86 15.17 -11.56
N HIS A 170 -1.72 14.88 -10.26
CA HIS A 170 -2.86 14.77 -9.34
C HIS A 170 -3.60 16.11 -9.21
N ALA A 171 -2.89 17.23 -9.05
CA ALA A 171 -3.51 18.56 -8.97
C ALA A 171 -4.29 18.93 -10.26
N ILE A 172 -3.79 18.53 -11.44
CA ILE A 172 -4.52 18.71 -12.69
C ILE A 172 -5.76 17.81 -12.74
N ALA A 173 -5.65 16.55 -12.28
CA ALA A 173 -6.79 15.62 -12.24
C ALA A 173 -7.88 16.06 -11.25
N GLU A 174 -7.50 16.69 -10.13
CA GLU A 174 -8.40 17.26 -9.14
C GLU A 174 -9.20 18.44 -9.75
N GLU A 175 -8.52 19.37 -10.41
CA GLU A 175 -9.15 20.56 -10.98
C GLU A 175 -10.00 20.26 -12.22
N TYR A 176 -9.59 19.26 -13.00
CA TYR A 176 -10.29 18.86 -14.24
C TYR A 176 -10.72 17.38 -14.16
N PRO A 177 -11.67 17.02 -13.26
CA PRO A 177 -12.02 15.62 -12.97
C PRO A 177 -12.68 14.87 -14.14
N THR A 178 -13.15 15.60 -15.14
CA THR A 178 -13.75 15.10 -16.38
C THR A 178 -13.26 15.89 -17.61
N GLY A 179 -12.10 16.55 -17.48
CA GLY A 179 -11.56 17.44 -18.49
C GLY A 179 -11.23 16.75 -19.80
N THR A 180 -11.37 17.51 -20.89
CA THR A 180 -10.93 17.12 -22.22
C THR A 180 -9.41 17.08 -22.29
N LEU A 181 -8.86 16.40 -23.31
CA LEU A 181 -7.40 16.39 -23.52
C LEU A 181 -6.82 17.80 -23.66
N GLU A 182 -7.54 18.70 -24.34
CA GLU A 182 -7.10 20.08 -24.55
C GLU A 182 -7.02 20.87 -23.23
N GLU A 183 -8.05 20.77 -22.38
CA GLU A 183 -8.05 21.41 -21.05
C GLU A 183 -6.90 20.88 -20.17
N LEU A 184 -6.73 19.56 -20.13
CA LEU A 184 -5.67 18.93 -19.36
C LEU A 184 -4.27 19.29 -19.85
N GLN A 185 -4.06 19.40 -21.15
CA GLN A 185 -2.78 19.82 -21.74
C GLN A 185 -2.50 21.30 -21.45
N THR A 186 -3.49 22.17 -21.59
CA THR A 186 -3.38 23.58 -21.25
C THR A 186 -2.98 23.77 -19.79
N ALA A 187 -3.65 23.05 -18.88
CA ALA A 187 -3.31 23.07 -17.46
C ALA A 187 -1.89 22.57 -17.16
N LEU A 188 -1.40 21.58 -17.94
CA LEU A 188 -0.02 21.12 -17.85
C LEU A 188 0.96 22.20 -18.30
N ASP A 189 0.72 22.81 -19.46
CA ASP A 189 1.62 23.81 -20.05
C ASP A 189 1.75 25.06 -19.16
N GLU A 190 0.66 25.47 -18.50
CA GLU A 190 0.66 26.58 -17.55
C GLU A 190 1.48 26.28 -16.27
N ARG A 191 1.51 25.03 -15.81
CA ARG A 191 2.04 24.67 -14.48
C ARG A 191 3.38 23.95 -14.51
N ILE A 192 3.81 23.42 -15.65
CA ILE A 192 5.04 22.62 -15.74
C ILE A 192 6.29 23.41 -15.34
N SER A 193 6.24 24.73 -15.47
CA SER A 193 7.32 25.64 -15.06
C SER A 193 7.62 25.58 -13.56
N SER A 194 6.65 25.20 -12.72
CA SER A 194 6.84 25.00 -11.28
C SER A 194 7.85 23.89 -10.96
N LEU A 195 8.07 22.98 -11.91
CA LEU A 195 9.06 21.89 -11.80
C LEU A 195 10.42 22.26 -12.40
N GLY A 196 10.65 23.56 -12.72
CA GLY A 196 11.89 24.02 -13.35
C GLY A 196 11.98 23.67 -14.84
N VAL A 197 10.90 23.21 -15.45
CA VAL A 197 10.81 22.96 -16.89
C VAL A 197 10.41 24.27 -17.56
N PRO A 198 11.17 24.79 -18.56
CA PRO A 198 10.82 26.04 -19.24
C PRO A 198 9.43 25.95 -19.89
N ALA A 199 8.57 26.91 -19.63
CA ALA A 199 7.25 26.98 -20.24
C ALA A 199 7.35 27.00 -21.79
N ARG A 200 6.35 26.40 -22.41
CA ARG A 200 6.20 26.46 -23.87
C ARG A 200 5.78 27.86 -24.30
N LYS A 201 6.30 28.33 -25.43
CA LYS A 201 5.90 29.61 -26.01
C LYS A 201 4.64 29.41 -26.85
N GLU A 202 3.87 30.47 -26.97
CA GLU A 202 2.73 30.54 -27.88
C GLU A 202 3.21 30.24 -29.32
N ASP A 203 2.52 29.39 -30.04
CA ASP A 203 2.86 28.91 -31.40
C ASP A 203 4.18 28.12 -31.54
N GLU A 204 4.86 27.75 -30.45
CA GLU A 204 6.09 26.94 -30.52
C GLU A 204 5.76 25.49 -30.89
N THR A 205 6.39 24.96 -31.94
CA THR A 205 6.26 23.56 -32.33
C THR A 205 6.99 22.63 -31.36
N ASP A 206 6.65 21.32 -31.33
CA ASP A 206 7.33 20.34 -30.51
C ASP A 206 8.83 20.24 -30.82
N GLU A 207 9.21 20.45 -32.10
CA GLU A 207 10.60 20.40 -32.53
C GLU A 207 11.39 21.62 -32.03
N GLU A 208 10.84 22.82 -32.15
CA GLU A 208 11.44 24.07 -31.63
C GLU A 208 11.57 24.03 -30.10
N TYR A 209 10.55 23.53 -29.41
CA TYR A 209 10.59 23.35 -27.96
C TYR A 209 11.70 22.38 -27.55
N ARG A 210 11.81 21.22 -28.23
CA ARG A 210 12.84 20.21 -27.99
C ARG A 210 14.25 20.73 -28.21
N GLU A 211 14.47 21.58 -29.23
CA GLU A 211 15.76 22.17 -29.52
C GLU A 211 16.15 23.27 -28.52
N ARG A 212 15.16 23.95 -27.95
CA ARG A 212 15.36 25.08 -27.04
C ARG A 212 15.64 24.69 -25.59
N VAL A 213 15.03 23.62 -25.13
CA VAL A 213 15.09 23.22 -23.70
C VAL A 213 16.14 22.12 -23.45
N PRO A 214 16.73 22.04 -22.21
CA PRO A 214 17.57 20.93 -21.83
C PRO A 214 16.87 19.61 -22.03
N TRP A 215 17.56 18.56 -22.44
CA TRP A 215 16.97 17.27 -22.77
C TRP A 215 16.25 16.62 -21.57
N GLU A 216 16.76 16.83 -20.35
CA GLU A 216 16.14 16.36 -19.10
C GLU A 216 14.76 17.01 -18.89
N SER A 217 14.68 18.32 -19.12
CA SER A 217 13.43 19.09 -19.04
C SER A 217 12.44 18.62 -20.09
N TYR A 218 12.91 18.43 -21.33
CA TYR A 218 12.09 17.89 -22.42
C TYR A 218 11.58 16.48 -22.09
N ALA A 219 12.44 15.60 -21.57
CA ALA A 219 12.05 14.24 -21.18
C ALA A 219 11.01 14.22 -20.04
N LEU A 220 11.12 15.16 -19.08
CA LEU A 220 10.16 15.32 -18.00
C LEU A 220 8.81 15.82 -18.53
N TYR A 221 8.81 16.82 -19.41
CA TYR A 221 7.62 17.33 -20.07
C TYR A 221 6.90 16.24 -20.88
N GLU A 222 7.62 15.49 -21.72
CA GLU A 222 7.06 14.39 -22.49
C GLU A 222 6.50 13.27 -21.62
N ARG A 223 7.11 13.02 -20.47
CA ARG A 223 6.56 12.08 -19.49
C ARG A 223 5.24 12.60 -18.92
N ALA A 224 5.18 13.88 -18.52
CA ALA A 224 3.95 14.52 -18.06
C ALA A 224 2.84 14.46 -19.11
N LYS A 225 3.17 14.86 -20.34
CA LYS A 225 2.25 14.86 -21.50
C LYS A 225 1.63 13.47 -21.73
N ARG A 226 2.44 12.39 -21.63
CA ARG A 226 1.93 11.01 -21.73
C ARG A 226 1.00 10.64 -20.58
N MET A 227 1.29 11.11 -19.35
CA MET A 227 0.39 10.86 -18.20
C MET A 227 -0.96 11.55 -18.40
N ILE A 228 -0.95 12.80 -18.85
CA ILE A 228 -2.16 13.57 -19.17
C ILE A 228 -2.96 12.91 -20.30
N LEU A 229 -2.29 12.46 -21.36
CA LEU A 229 -2.94 11.74 -22.45
C LEU A 229 -3.65 10.46 -21.94
N ARG A 230 -2.99 9.68 -21.09
CA ARG A 230 -3.59 8.46 -20.48
C ARG A 230 -4.76 8.78 -19.56
N LEU A 231 -4.66 9.87 -18.80
CA LEU A 231 -5.76 10.36 -17.96
C LEU A 231 -6.99 10.72 -18.82
N SER A 232 -6.79 11.44 -19.93
CA SER A 232 -7.89 11.78 -20.84
C SER A 232 -8.53 10.54 -21.49
N TYR A 233 -7.72 9.52 -21.83
CA TYR A 233 -8.24 8.23 -22.33
C TYR A 233 -9.06 7.51 -21.26
N TYR A 234 -8.59 7.51 -20.00
CA TYR A 234 -9.33 6.95 -18.88
C TYR A 234 -10.69 7.63 -18.76
N TYR A 235 -10.76 8.95 -18.73
CA TYR A 235 -12.02 9.69 -18.64
C TYR A 235 -12.97 9.32 -19.78
N ARG A 236 -12.50 9.31 -21.00
CA ARG A 236 -13.34 9.03 -22.16
C ARG A 236 -13.84 7.58 -22.23
N GLN A 237 -12.96 6.61 -21.95
CA GLN A 237 -13.29 5.19 -22.12
C GLN A 237 -14.06 4.63 -20.92
N HIS A 238 -13.67 5.01 -19.72
CA HIS A 238 -14.27 4.45 -18.51
C HIS A 238 -15.53 5.20 -18.09
N MET A 239 -15.48 6.53 -18.10
CA MET A 239 -16.61 7.37 -17.67
C MET A 239 -17.69 7.47 -18.75
N GLY A 240 -17.32 7.55 -20.04
CA GLY A 240 -18.28 7.74 -21.12
C GLY A 240 -19.02 6.47 -21.51
N ASP A 241 -18.27 5.39 -21.72
CA ASP A 241 -18.79 4.15 -22.33
C ASP A 241 -19.29 3.12 -21.30
N ALA A 242 -18.74 3.12 -20.09
CA ALA A 242 -19.04 2.10 -19.08
C ALA A 242 -20.15 2.49 -18.08
N GLY A 243 -20.73 3.68 -18.18
CA GLY A 243 -21.82 4.13 -17.30
C GLY A 243 -21.40 4.51 -15.88
N TRP A 244 -20.09 4.68 -15.64
CA TRP A 244 -19.56 5.19 -14.39
C TRP A 244 -19.67 6.72 -14.32
N GLN A 245 -19.88 7.23 -13.13
CA GLN A 245 -19.98 8.67 -12.87
C GLN A 245 -18.89 9.09 -11.88
N ASN A 246 -18.24 10.22 -12.14
CA ASN A 246 -17.41 10.86 -11.15
C ASN A 246 -18.32 11.48 -10.08
N LEU A 247 -18.12 11.08 -8.82
CA LEU A 247 -18.94 11.51 -7.67
C LEU A 247 -18.13 12.33 -6.67
N GLY A 248 -16.83 12.48 -6.89
CA GLY A 248 -15.95 13.27 -6.07
C GLY A 248 -14.49 13.06 -6.40
N VAL A 249 -13.67 14.04 -6.03
CA VAL A 249 -12.22 13.99 -6.14
C VAL A 249 -11.59 14.47 -4.84
N GLU A 250 -10.40 13.93 -4.51
CA GLU A 250 -9.58 14.37 -3.39
C GLU A 250 -10.33 14.45 -2.03
N GLY A 251 -11.34 13.61 -1.87
CA GLY A 251 -12.14 13.53 -0.65
C GLY A 251 -11.44 12.74 0.46
N SER A 252 -11.57 13.21 1.71
CA SER A 252 -11.00 12.54 2.88
C SER A 252 -12.04 11.68 3.58
N PHE A 253 -11.60 10.55 4.16
CA PHE A 253 -12.42 9.65 4.96
C PHE A 253 -11.72 9.23 6.25
N ALA A 254 -12.49 8.82 7.25
CA ALA A 254 -12.02 8.23 8.49
C ALA A 254 -12.95 7.07 8.89
N VAL A 255 -12.37 5.87 9.05
CA VAL A 255 -13.12 4.64 9.37
C VAL A 255 -12.44 3.89 10.48
N ARG A 256 -13.17 3.61 11.54
CA ARG A 256 -12.74 2.78 12.66
C ARG A 256 -12.98 1.31 12.35
N VAL A 257 -11.93 0.52 12.42
CA VAL A 257 -11.99 -0.94 12.25
C VAL A 257 -11.59 -1.59 13.58
N PRO A 258 -12.50 -2.34 14.24
CA PRO A 258 -12.18 -3.04 15.48
C PRO A 258 -11.08 -4.08 15.28
N VAL A 259 -10.11 -4.13 16.20
CA VAL A 259 -9.01 -5.08 16.18
C VAL A 259 -9.21 -6.09 17.32
N PRO A 260 -9.32 -7.40 17.01
CA PRO A 260 -9.68 -8.40 17.99
C PRO A 260 -8.61 -8.68 19.04
N PHE A 261 -7.36 -8.32 18.76
CA PHE A 261 -6.23 -8.61 19.63
C PHE A 261 -5.33 -7.38 19.86
N ASP A 262 -5.05 -7.07 21.15
CA ASP A 262 -4.05 -6.07 21.51
C ASP A 262 -2.75 -6.77 21.96
N PRO A 263 -1.64 -6.66 21.21
CA PRO A 263 -0.38 -7.30 21.55
C PRO A 263 0.29 -6.72 22.80
N ALA A 264 -0.14 -5.56 23.28
CA ALA A 264 0.35 -5.00 24.53
C ALA A 264 -0.15 -5.74 25.77
N GLY A 265 -1.21 -6.55 25.63
CA GLY A 265 -1.78 -7.33 26.74
C GLY A 265 -2.42 -6.49 27.84
N GLU A 266 -2.53 -5.19 27.65
CA GLU A 266 -3.27 -4.30 28.57
C GLU A 266 -4.76 -4.43 28.31
N VAL A 267 -5.54 -4.35 29.38
CA VAL A 267 -7.00 -4.47 29.31
C VAL A 267 -7.56 -3.23 28.60
N GLY A 268 -7.59 -3.28 27.30
CA GLY A 268 -8.11 -2.23 26.46
C GLY A 268 -8.46 -2.77 25.09
N GLU A 269 -9.48 -2.24 24.48
CA GLU A 269 -9.82 -2.56 23.10
C GLU A 269 -8.87 -1.79 22.19
N LEU A 270 -8.34 -2.46 21.15
CA LEU A 270 -7.53 -1.85 20.10
C LEU A 270 -8.41 -1.59 18.88
N ASP A 271 -8.25 -0.40 18.29
CA ASP A 271 -8.85 -0.05 17.02
C ASP A 271 -7.81 0.38 16.00
N ALA A 272 -8.08 0.09 14.75
CA ALA A 272 -7.43 0.74 13.63
C ALA A 272 -8.31 1.90 13.14
N LEU A 273 -7.79 3.12 13.13
CA LEU A 273 -8.41 4.26 12.48
C LEU A 273 -7.84 4.40 11.06
N LEU A 274 -8.58 3.89 10.10
CA LEU A 274 -8.19 3.96 8.70
C LEU A 274 -8.57 5.34 8.16
N THR A 275 -7.57 6.17 7.88
CA THR A 275 -7.75 7.52 7.34
C THR A 275 -7.06 7.65 5.99
N GLY A 276 -7.67 8.40 5.08
CA GLY A 276 -7.06 8.60 3.78
C GLY A 276 -7.76 9.69 2.98
N ARG A 277 -7.08 10.08 1.90
CA ARG A 277 -7.62 10.92 0.85
C ARG A 277 -7.73 10.07 -0.41
N VAL A 278 -8.85 10.13 -1.09
CA VAL A 278 -9.09 9.38 -2.32
C VAL A 278 -8.86 10.29 -3.51
N ASP A 279 -8.15 9.82 -4.54
CA ASP A 279 -7.96 10.62 -5.76
C ASP A 279 -9.29 10.82 -6.48
N ARG A 280 -10.10 9.75 -6.57
CA ARG A 280 -11.42 9.78 -7.23
C ARG A 280 -12.40 8.82 -6.56
N LEU A 281 -13.61 9.30 -6.36
CA LEU A 281 -14.78 8.48 -6.06
C LEU A 281 -15.63 8.35 -7.33
N GLU A 282 -15.91 7.13 -7.72
CA GLU A 282 -16.77 6.81 -8.84
C GLU A 282 -17.93 5.94 -8.40
N GLY A 283 -19.04 6.01 -9.11
CA GLY A 283 -20.18 5.20 -8.79
C GLY A 283 -20.99 4.79 -10.00
N THR A 284 -21.77 3.73 -9.82
CA THR A 284 -22.77 3.28 -10.81
C THR A 284 -23.92 4.25 -10.90
N ALA A 285 -24.73 4.17 -11.93
CA ALA A 285 -26.03 4.82 -11.92
C ALA A 285 -26.87 4.31 -10.74
N PRO A 286 -27.68 5.18 -10.08
CA PRO A 286 -28.55 4.74 -9.01
C PRO A 286 -29.49 3.63 -9.48
N ALA A 287 -29.74 2.62 -8.63
CA ALA A 287 -30.76 1.63 -8.85
C ALA A 287 -32.19 2.22 -8.67
N GLU A 288 -33.22 1.43 -8.97
CA GLU A 288 -34.64 1.90 -8.86
C GLU A 288 -35.00 2.31 -7.42
N ASP A 289 -34.37 1.72 -6.42
CA ASP A 289 -34.54 2.06 -4.99
C ASP A 289 -33.68 3.24 -4.53
N GLY A 290 -32.91 3.85 -5.43
CA GLY A 290 -32.01 4.97 -5.15
C GLY A 290 -30.65 4.54 -4.62
N THR A 291 -30.41 3.26 -4.39
CA THR A 291 -29.09 2.76 -3.94
C THR A 291 -28.06 2.85 -5.04
N ARG A 292 -26.81 3.05 -4.66
CA ARG A 292 -25.66 3.16 -5.57
C ARG A 292 -24.48 2.36 -5.01
N ARG A 293 -23.66 1.83 -5.92
CA ARG A 293 -22.40 1.21 -5.54
C ARG A 293 -21.24 2.13 -5.91
N TYR A 294 -20.21 2.12 -5.09
CA TYR A 294 -19.08 3.03 -5.17
C TYR A 294 -17.78 2.28 -5.45
N ALA A 295 -16.88 2.93 -6.19
CA ALA A 295 -15.52 2.49 -6.39
C ALA A 295 -14.56 3.64 -6.13
N ILE A 296 -13.48 3.38 -5.41
CA ILE A 296 -12.38 4.33 -5.25
C ILE A 296 -11.33 4.01 -6.28
N VAL A 297 -10.90 5.04 -7.00
CA VAL A 297 -9.91 4.94 -8.07
C VAL A 297 -8.70 5.78 -7.70
N ASP A 298 -7.54 5.15 -7.69
CA ASP A 298 -6.27 5.74 -7.34
C ASP A 298 -5.38 5.91 -8.58
N LEU A 299 -4.81 7.10 -8.76
CA LEU A 299 -4.01 7.47 -9.92
C LEU A 299 -2.51 7.21 -9.67
N LYS A 300 -1.93 6.25 -10.38
CA LYS A 300 -0.52 5.87 -10.20
C LYS A 300 0.39 6.53 -11.23
N THR A 301 1.24 7.44 -10.79
CA THR A 301 2.26 8.13 -11.60
C THR A 301 3.62 7.43 -11.58
N GLY A 302 3.75 6.35 -10.79
CA GLY A 302 4.93 5.49 -10.72
C GLY A 302 5.19 4.71 -12.01
N LYS A 303 6.41 4.17 -12.15
CA LYS A 303 6.81 3.35 -13.33
C LYS A 303 6.46 1.88 -13.19
N SER A 304 6.36 1.38 -11.96
CA SER A 304 6.01 -0.01 -11.63
C SER A 304 4.50 -0.17 -11.50
N LYS A 305 4.01 -1.36 -11.77
CA LYS A 305 2.61 -1.73 -11.57
C LYS A 305 2.53 -3.10 -10.88
N PRO A 306 1.49 -3.36 -10.09
CA PRO A 306 1.23 -4.68 -9.54
C PRO A 306 1.00 -5.72 -10.65
N THR A 307 1.32 -6.98 -10.36
CA THR A 307 0.94 -8.13 -11.20
C THR A 307 -0.56 -8.43 -11.05
N GLY A 308 -1.11 -9.31 -11.91
CA GLY A 308 -2.52 -9.71 -11.83
C GLY A 308 -2.86 -10.36 -10.48
N SER A 309 -2.00 -11.25 -9.98
CA SER A 309 -2.20 -11.91 -8.68
C SER A 309 -2.06 -10.94 -7.49
N GLU A 310 -1.17 -9.96 -7.56
CA GLU A 310 -1.07 -8.93 -6.52
C GLU A 310 -2.28 -8.00 -6.48
N MET A 311 -3.03 -7.90 -7.57
CA MET A 311 -4.26 -7.10 -7.61
C MET A 311 -5.42 -7.73 -6.84
N GLU A 312 -5.49 -9.05 -6.78
CA GLU A 312 -6.59 -9.76 -6.10
C GLU A 312 -6.66 -9.41 -4.61
N THR A 313 -5.52 -9.26 -3.96
CA THR A 313 -5.41 -8.92 -2.54
C THR A 313 -4.61 -7.63 -2.29
N HIS A 314 -4.74 -6.64 -3.19
CA HIS A 314 -3.97 -5.40 -3.09
C HIS A 314 -4.35 -4.60 -1.83
N PRO A 315 -3.43 -4.36 -0.88
CA PRO A 315 -3.77 -3.85 0.44
C PRO A 315 -4.35 -2.43 0.43
N GLN A 316 -3.83 -1.54 -0.42
CA GLN A 316 -4.33 -0.18 -0.55
C GLN A 316 -5.77 -0.17 -1.06
N LEU A 317 -6.08 -1.00 -2.06
CA LEU A 317 -7.42 -1.09 -2.62
C LEU A 317 -8.40 -1.79 -1.66
N ALA A 318 -7.92 -2.78 -0.91
CA ALA A 318 -8.70 -3.39 0.17
C ALA A 318 -9.12 -2.35 1.22
N ALA A 319 -8.19 -1.49 1.64
CA ALA A 319 -8.49 -0.39 2.58
C ALA A 319 -9.56 0.56 2.03
N TYR A 320 -9.50 0.91 0.75
CA TYR A 320 -10.54 1.72 0.12
C TYR A 320 -11.90 1.01 0.09
N GLN A 321 -11.93 -0.28 -0.18
CA GLN A 321 -13.18 -1.03 -0.17
C GLN A 321 -13.77 -1.14 1.25
N ILE A 322 -12.94 -1.38 2.28
CA ILE A 322 -13.37 -1.33 3.69
C ILE A 322 -13.99 0.03 4.03
N ALA A 323 -13.39 1.13 3.55
CA ALA A 323 -13.95 2.46 3.76
C ALA A 323 -15.33 2.61 3.09
N VAL A 324 -15.49 2.13 1.88
CA VAL A 324 -16.78 2.14 1.17
C VAL A 324 -17.81 1.28 1.87
N GLU A 325 -17.46 0.08 2.31
CA GLU A 325 -18.37 -0.81 3.06
C GLU A 325 -18.81 -0.19 4.40
N ALA A 326 -18.01 0.72 4.98
CA ALA A 326 -18.37 1.48 6.17
C ALA A 326 -19.23 2.74 5.86
N GLY A 327 -19.56 3.02 4.59
CA GLY A 327 -20.39 4.18 4.21
C GLY A 327 -19.61 5.40 3.72
N ALA A 328 -18.29 5.32 3.57
CA ALA A 328 -17.49 6.46 3.10
C ALA A 328 -17.86 6.92 1.68
N GLY A 329 -18.41 6.04 0.84
CA GLY A 329 -18.86 6.39 -0.50
C GLY A 329 -19.96 7.44 -0.49
N GLU A 330 -21.00 7.25 0.32
CA GLU A 330 -22.10 8.20 0.49
C GLU A 330 -21.62 9.51 1.10
N GLN A 331 -20.82 9.44 2.15
CA GLN A 331 -20.28 10.62 2.83
C GLN A 331 -19.47 11.50 1.88
N LEU A 332 -18.60 10.90 1.06
CA LEU A 332 -17.76 11.60 0.08
C LEU A 332 -18.62 12.24 -1.03
N GLU A 333 -19.64 11.53 -1.54
CA GLU A 333 -20.53 12.05 -2.56
C GLU A 333 -21.36 13.24 -2.04
N GLU A 334 -21.93 13.13 -0.84
CA GLU A 334 -22.69 14.22 -0.20
C GLU A 334 -21.83 15.46 0.00
N ARG A 335 -20.60 15.25 0.51
CA ARG A 335 -19.64 16.33 0.70
C ARG A 335 -19.29 17.02 -0.61
N TYR A 336 -18.95 16.28 -1.65
CA TYR A 336 -18.61 16.83 -2.96
C TYR A 336 -19.76 17.65 -3.56
N ARG A 337 -21.01 17.18 -3.40
CA ARG A 337 -22.20 17.96 -3.80
C ARG A 337 -22.34 19.24 -2.99
N ALA A 338 -22.10 19.18 -1.69
CA ALA A 338 -22.17 20.37 -0.83
C ALA A 338 -21.09 21.39 -1.18
N GLU A 339 -19.87 20.94 -1.46
CA GLU A 339 -18.77 21.80 -1.93
C GLU A 339 -19.12 22.47 -3.27
N ALA A 340 -19.65 21.73 -4.23
CA ALA A 340 -20.08 22.26 -5.52
C ALA A 340 -21.18 23.31 -5.35
N ALA A 341 -22.19 23.03 -4.53
CA ALA A 341 -23.28 23.98 -4.23
C ALA A 341 -22.77 25.25 -3.52
N ALA A 342 -21.84 25.11 -2.58
CA ALA A 342 -21.23 26.24 -1.88
C ALA A 342 -20.44 27.15 -2.85
N LEU A 343 -19.72 26.57 -3.81
CA LEU A 343 -19.01 27.32 -4.84
C LEU A 343 -19.97 28.10 -5.77
N GLU A 344 -21.11 27.51 -6.13
CA GLU A 344 -22.12 28.17 -6.95
C GLU A 344 -22.85 29.30 -6.21
N THR A 345 -23.12 29.12 -4.92
CA THR A 345 -23.88 30.09 -4.10
C THR A 345 -23.00 31.14 -3.42
N GLY A 346 -21.69 30.92 -3.36
CA GLY A 346 -20.73 31.74 -2.61
C GLY A 346 -20.87 31.56 -1.08
N GLU A 347 -21.44 30.44 -0.65
CA GLU A 347 -21.49 30.06 0.76
C GLU A 347 -20.14 29.50 1.25
N PRO A 348 -19.87 29.51 2.57
CA PRO A 348 -18.67 28.87 3.13
C PRO A 348 -18.61 27.39 2.78
N LEU A 349 -17.42 26.90 2.42
CA LEU A 349 -17.19 25.48 2.20
C LEU A 349 -17.50 24.67 3.47
N PRO A 350 -18.04 23.44 3.34
CA PRO A 350 -18.26 22.55 4.48
C PRO A 350 -16.94 22.21 5.17
N ASP A 351 -17.01 21.83 6.46
CA ASP A 351 -15.83 21.43 7.22
C ASP A 351 -15.04 20.33 6.48
N ALA A 352 -13.74 20.54 6.39
CA ALA A 352 -12.84 19.62 5.71
C ALA A 352 -12.67 18.26 6.44
N ARG A 353 -13.01 18.18 7.72
CA ARG A 353 -12.83 16.96 8.51
C ARG A 353 -13.90 15.93 8.16
N PRO A 354 -13.50 14.67 7.81
CA PRO A 354 -14.48 13.62 7.60
C PRO A 354 -15.12 13.23 8.92
N GLN A 355 -16.41 12.90 8.88
CA GLN A 355 -17.05 12.23 9.99
C GLN A 355 -16.46 10.83 10.13
N GLU A 356 -16.10 10.42 11.36
CA GLU A 356 -15.63 9.07 11.62
C GLU A 356 -16.77 8.06 11.49
N LEU A 357 -16.53 7.04 10.69
CA LEU A 357 -17.43 5.92 10.44
C LEU A 357 -16.93 4.67 11.16
N GLU A 358 -17.80 3.69 11.38
CA GLU A 358 -17.45 2.41 11.97
C GLU A 358 -17.65 1.28 10.95
N TYR A 359 -16.63 0.47 10.75
CA TYR A 359 -16.73 -0.74 9.94
C TYR A 359 -17.34 -1.87 10.76
N THR A 360 -18.54 -2.27 10.39
CA THR A 360 -19.33 -3.32 11.05
C THR A 360 -19.41 -4.62 10.23
N GLY A 361 -18.80 -4.64 9.05
CA GLY A 361 -18.82 -5.77 8.16
C GLY A 361 -19.23 -5.41 6.73
N TYR A 362 -19.44 -6.43 5.91
CA TYR A 362 -19.85 -6.31 4.52
C TYR A 362 -21.28 -5.74 4.40
N THR A 363 -21.45 -4.73 3.57
CA THR A 363 -22.74 -4.07 3.27
C THR A 363 -23.14 -4.17 1.79
N GLY A 364 -22.20 -4.53 0.90
CA GLY A 364 -22.42 -4.60 -0.54
C GLY A 364 -22.36 -3.27 -1.27
N GLN A 365 -21.91 -2.20 -0.61
CA GLN A 365 -21.80 -0.86 -1.20
C GLN A 365 -20.60 -0.74 -2.14
N SER A 366 -19.53 -1.54 -1.94
CA SER A 366 -18.36 -1.52 -2.82
C SER A 366 -18.67 -2.13 -4.18
N ALA A 367 -18.30 -1.42 -5.23
CA ALA A 367 -18.25 -1.93 -6.60
C ALA A 367 -16.82 -2.37 -7.01
N GLY A 368 -15.92 -2.46 -6.03
CA GLY A 368 -14.50 -2.70 -6.22
C GLY A 368 -13.66 -1.46 -6.04
N ALA A 369 -12.37 -1.57 -6.34
CA ALA A 369 -11.46 -0.44 -6.36
C ALA A 369 -10.45 -0.61 -7.51
N ALA A 370 -9.82 0.47 -7.95
CA ALA A 370 -8.97 0.40 -9.13
C ALA A 370 -7.73 1.29 -9.04
N LEU A 371 -6.68 0.89 -9.79
CA LEU A 371 -5.51 1.70 -10.06
C LEU A 371 -5.50 2.12 -11.53
N VAL A 372 -5.33 3.40 -11.80
CA VAL A 372 -5.09 3.94 -13.15
C VAL A 372 -3.60 4.20 -13.32
N GLN A 373 -2.94 3.40 -14.14
CA GLN A 373 -1.50 3.46 -14.34
C GLN A 373 -1.11 4.54 -15.35
N LEU A 374 -0.86 5.76 -14.88
CA LEU A 374 -0.47 6.89 -15.72
C LEU A 374 1.03 6.87 -16.08
N GLY A 375 1.89 6.44 -15.12
CA GLY A 375 3.34 6.57 -15.22
C GLY A 375 4.11 5.39 -15.80
N THR A 376 3.47 4.24 -16.04
CA THR A 376 4.15 3.03 -16.52
C THR A 376 4.78 3.21 -17.90
N SER A 377 5.99 2.65 -18.12
CA SER A 377 6.70 2.66 -19.39
C SER A 377 6.51 1.34 -20.17
N GLY A 378 6.82 1.34 -21.46
CA GLY A 378 6.98 0.10 -22.23
C GLY A 378 5.72 -0.49 -22.83
N VAL A 379 4.76 0.32 -23.27
CA VAL A 379 3.58 -0.15 -24.00
C VAL A 379 3.56 0.44 -25.37
N ASN A 380 3.34 -0.45 -26.35
CA ASN A 380 3.29 -0.12 -27.78
C ASN A 380 2.00 0.62 -28.21
N ASP A 381 1.04 0.74 -27.30
CA ASP A 381 -0.24 1.39 -27.57
C ASP A 381 -0.58 2.36 -26.41
N GLU A 382 -0.28 3.64 -26.63
CA GLU A 382 -0.57 4.70 -25.68
C GLU A 382 -2.05 5.07 -25.60
N SER A 383 -2.86 4.59 -26.54
CA SER A 383 -4.30 4.85 -26.62
C SER A 383 -5.14 4.01 -25.65
N LYS A 384 -4.57 3.02 -24.96
CA LYS A 384 -5.31 2.14 -24.04
C LYS A 384 -5.24 2.64 -22.62
N THR A 385 -6.40 2.74 -22.01
CA THR A 385 -6.53 2.91 -20.57
C THR A 385 -5.87 1.75 -19.84
N ARG A 386 -5.02 2.05 -18.88
CA ARG A 386 -4.32 1.06 -18.08
C ARG A 386 -4.98 0.95 -16.70
N LEU A 387 -6.20 0.48 -16.74
CA LEU A 387 -6.99 0.23 -15.54
C LEU A 387 -6.66 -1.16 -15.00
N GLN A 388 -6.31 -1.24 -13.73
CA GLN A 388 -6.19 -2.48 -12.97
C GLN A 388 -7.26 -2.47 -11.89
N VAL A 389 -8.18 -3.42 -11.95
CA VAL A 389 -9.34 -3.49 -11.06
C VAL A 389 -9.14 -4.59 -10.04
N GLN A 390 -9.39 -4.28 -8.77
CA GLN A 390 -9.65 -5.26 -7.73
C GLN A 390 -11.17 -5.48 -7.67
N PRO A 391 -11.65 -6.74 -7.80
CA PRO A 391 -13.07 -7.02 -7.70
C PRO A 391 -13.69 -6.52 -6.39
N ALA A 392 -14.99 -6.29 -6.41
CA ALA A 392 -15.72 -5.96 -5.19
C ALA A 392 -15.58 -7.06 -4.14
N LEU A 393 -15.41 -6.67 -2.89
CA LEU A 393 -15.46 -7.61 -1.76
C LEU A 393 -16.84 -8.29 -1.72
N THR A 394 -16.86 -9.49 -1.19
CA THR A 394 -18.06 -10.27 -0.92
C THR A 394 -18.21 -10.52 0.58
N GLU A 395 -19.33 -11.05 1.01
CA GLU A 395 -19.59 -11.41 2.41
C GLU A 395 -18.58 -12.44 2.98
N HIS A 396 -17.84 -13.14 2.11
CA HIS A 396 -16.84 -14.13 2.50
C HIS A 396 -15.41 -13.59 2.55
N ASP A 397 -15.20 -12.32 2.18
CA ASP A 397 -13.88 -11.71 2.06
C ASP A 397 -13.43 -11.03 3.38
N SER A 398 -13.21 -11.82 4.44
CA SER A 398 -12.68 -11.33 5.72
C SER A 398 -11.24 -10.79 5.60
N TRP A 399 -10.47 -11.27 4.62
CA TRP A 399 -9.05 -10.97 4.46
C TRP A 399 -8.76 -9.46 4.38
N ALA A 400 -9.67 -8.65 3.83
CA ALA A 400 -9.47 -7.21 3.70
C ALA A 400 -9.46 -6.50 5.07
N ALA A 401 -10.39 -6.86 5.96
CA ALA A 401 -10.41 -6.36 7.33
C ALA A 401 -9.22 -6.91 8.14
N GLU A 402 -8.89 -8.18 7.97
CA GLU A 402 -7.75 -8.84 8.62
C GLU A 402 -6.41 -8.18 8.26
N LEU A 403 -6.23 -7.68 7.02
CA LEU A 403 -5.05 -6.90 6.64
C LEU A 403 -4.91 -5.61 7.47
N VAL A 404 -6.02 -4.90 7.68
CA VAL A 404 -6.04 -3.66 8.47
C VAL A 404 -5.76 -3.99 9.95
N GLN A 405 -6.41 -5.02 10.48
CA GLN A 405 -6.25 -5.49 11.86
C GLN A 405 -4.82 -5.93 12.14
N HIS A 406 -4.26 -6.76 11.27
CA HIS A 406 -2.87 -7.24 11.40
C HIS A 406 -1.84 -6.11 11.33
N ALA A 407 -2.06 -5.10 10.48
CA ALA A 407 -1.19 -3.94 10.44
C ALA A 407 -1.25 -3.12 11.74
N ALA A 408 -2.45 -2.97 12.33
CA ALA A 408 -2.61 -2.29 13.61
C ALA A 408 -1.95 -3.07 14.75
N GLU A 409 -2.13 -4.39 14.81
CA GLU A 409 -1.47 -5.28 15.77
C GLU A 409 0.06 -5.17 15.69
N LEU A 410 0.62 -5.16 14.48
CA LEU A 410 2.05 -5.03 14.25
C LEU A 410 2.58 -3.70 14.77
N ILE A 411 1.87 -2.59 14.53
CA ILE A 411 2.26 -1.25 15.01
C ILE A 411 2.12 -1.17 16.53
N ALA A 412 1.05 -1.72 17.09
CA ALA A 412 0.79 -1.74 18.52
C ALA A 412 1.77 -2.62 19.30
N GLY A 413 2.46 -3.53 18.62
CA GLY A 413 3.36 -4.50 19.23
C GLY A 413 4.78 -3.99 19.42
N SER A 414 5.65 -4.90 19.86
CA SER A 414 7.08 -4.67 20.11
C SER A 414 8.01 -5.25 19.04
N GLN A 415 7.45 -5.94 18.03
CA GLN A 415 8.23 -6.70 17.07
C GLN A 415 7.88 -6.36 15.63
N VAL A 416 8.91 -6.21 14.79
CA VAL A 416 8.76 -6.09 13.35
C VAL A 416 9.51 -7.23 12.67
N GLN A 417 8.78 -8.03 11.89
CA GLN A 417 9.37 -9.11 11.12
C GLN A 417 9.86 -8.59 9.77
N ALA A 418 11.08 -8.96 9.40
CA ALA A 418 11.57 -8.71 8.05
C ALA A 418 10.86 -9.67 7.07
N ARG A 419 10.26 -9.10 6.03
CA ARG A 419 9.64 -9.85 4.94
C ARG A 419 10.19 -9.34 3.62
N HIS A 420 10.52 -10.25 2.71
CA HIS A 420 10.92 -9.89 1.34
C HIS A 420 9.76 -10.10 0.38
N ARG A 421 9.68 -9.21 -0.61
CA ARG A 421 8.80 -9.42 -1.76
C ARG A 421 9.34 -10.57 -2.60
N GLU A 422 8.48 -11.44 -3.10
CA GLU A 422 8.82 -12.51 -4.04
C GLU A 422 9.34 -11.98 -5.38
N SER A 423 8.99 -10.75 -5.74
CA SER A 423 9.29 -10.11 -7.02
C SER A 423 10.76 -9.70 -7.24
N GLY A 424 11.71 -10.10 -6.38
CA GLY A 424 13.16 -9.92 -6.64
C GLY A 424 13.69 -8.48 -6.56
N TYR A 425 12.86 -7.48 -6.32
CA TYR A 425 13.29 -6.13 -6.01
C TYR A 425 13.78 -6.10 -4.56
N GLY A 426 15.08 -5.83 -4.38
CA GLY A 426 15.74 -5.85 -3.09
C GLY A 426 15.07 -4.93 -2.07
N CYS A 427 15.24 -5.31 -0.81
CA CYS A 427 14.91 -4.51 0.35
C CYS A 427 15.45 -3.08 0.21
N ARG A 428 14.67 -2.06 0.58
CA ARG A 428 15.15 -0.66 0.59
C ARG A 428 16.22 -0.41 1.64
N LEU A 429 16.24 -1.25 2.68
CA LEU A 429 17.18 -1.19 3.79
C LEU A 429 18.03 -2.48 3.84
N PRO A 430 18.80 -2.80 2.78
CA PRO A 430 19.54 -4.07 2.70
C PRO A 430 20.64 -4.19 3.76
N GLU A 431 21.11 -3.06 4.30
CA GLU A 431 22.19 -3.01 5.29
C GLU A 431 21.73 -3.50 6.67
N ILE A 432 20.46 -3.31 7.02
CA ILE A 432 19.88 -3.71 8.31
C ILE A 432 18.94 -4.90 8.20
N CYS A 433 18.57 -5.30 6.99
CA CYS A 433 17.65 -6.40 6.78
C CYS A 433 18.32 -7.75 7.09
N PRO A 434 17.79 -8.53 8.06
CA PRO A 434 18.39 -9.82 8.43
C PRO A 434 18.28 -10.89 7.34
N ILE A 435 17.37 -10.71 6.38
CA ILE A 435 17.16 -11.66 5.27
C ILE A 435 18.08 -11.33 4.08
N CYS A 436 18.45 -10.05 3.90
CA CYS A 436 19.30 -9.64 2.80
C CYS A 436 20.72 -10.19 2.95
N THR A 437 21.26 -10.76 1.85
CA THR A 437 22.67 -11.25 1.81
C THR A 437 23.69 -10.12 1.94
N ARG A 438 23.29 -8.86 1.82
CA ARG A 438 24.12 -7.66 2.00
C ARG A 438 24.08 -7.12 3.43
N GLY A 439 23.12 -7.56 4.22
CA GLY A 439 23.05 -7.18 5.63
C GLY A 439 24.34 -7.64 6.32
N ARG A 440 25.10 -6.69 6.87
CA ARG A 440 26.14 -7.06 7.82
C ARG A 440 25.41 -7.70 8.98
N GLN A 441 25.70 -8.97 9.25
CA GLN A 441 25.34 -9.53 10.54
C GLN A 441 25.90 -8.56 11.58
N VAL A 442 25.03 -7.91 12.34
CA VAL A 442 25.45 -7.17 13.51
C VAL A 442 25.88 -8.25 14.51
N THR A 443 27.11 -8.71 14.36
CA THR A 443 27.76 -9.47 15.42
C THR A 443 27.99 -8.47 16.53
N GLN A 444 27.49 -8.77 17.72
CA GLN A 444 27.89 -8.02 18.91
C GLN A 444 29.41 -7.94 18.98
N PRO A 445 29.97 -6.79 19.43
CA PRO A 445 31.40 -6.62 19.59
C PRO A 445 32.00 -7.61 20.57
#